data_f7eba0118829e94de75059e43d293f8f
#
_entry.id   f7eba0118829e94de75059e43d293f8f
#
_cell.length_a   1.000
_cell.length_b   1.000
_cell.length_c   1.000
_cell.angle_alpha   90.00
_cell.angle_beta   90.00
_cell.angle_gamma   90.00
#
_symmetry.space_group_name_H-M   'P 1'
#
loop_
_entity.id
_entity.type
_entity.pdbx_description
1 polymer ?
#
loop_
_entity_poly.entity_id
_entity_poly.type
_entity_poly.pdbx_seq_one_letter_code
_entity_poly.pdbx_strand_id
1 'polypeptide(L)'
;MAGGRYVEAVSEAEFRLGAGECLVLVGESGCGKSVLASALLGLLPGNAETAGSALLPDGLDLLAADEDTLARTVRGRRVALVPQSPAAHLTPVRTVRSHLEETVRELTGSRTPRAAAEAAAARAAFPASHLDHHPHQLSGGLAQRAATALALVGDAPLLLADEPTTGLDRDLVERTADELRAHTRDSGRALLMITHDLAAARRIADTVAVMYAGRIVELAAAEAFFGEPGPRHPYARGLLAALPERAFTPIPGAPPELGDLPPGCAFAPRCALADATCRTVRPRLTEGVACHRA
;
A
#
# COMPACT_ATOMS: atom_id res chain seq x y z
N MET A 1 -3.90 -18.49 -31.96
CA MET A 1 -3.43 -17.38 -31.09
C MET A 1 -4.67 -16.58 -30.71
N ALA A 2 -5.22 -16.77 -29.52
CA ALA A 2 -6.32 -15.95 -29.01
C ALA A 2 -5.72 -14.58 -28.71
N GLY A 3 -6.25 -13.52 -29.33
CA GLY A 3 -5.87 -12.13 -29.06
C GLY A 3 -6.21 -11.77 -27.62
N GLY A 4 -5.28 -11.95 -26.70
CA GLY A 4 -5.43 -11.56 -25.33
C GLY A 4 -5.53 -10.03 -25.24
N ARG A 5 -6.60 -9.53 -24.62
CA ARG A 5 -6.75 -8.10 -24.35
C ARG A 5 -5.75 -7.71 -23.27
N TYR A 6 -4.82 -6.84 -23.57
CA TYR A 6 -3.88 -6.28 -22.60
C TYR A 6 -4.63 -5.28 -21.70
N VAL A 7 -4.38 -5.37 -20.38
CA VAL A 7 -4.92 -4.42 -19.39
C VAL A 7 -3.73 -3.76 -18.71
N GLU A 8 -3.57 -2.45 -18.91
CA GLU A 8 -2.60 -1.64 -18.17
C GLU A 8 -3.11 -1.40 -16.74
N ALA A 9 -2.84 -2.33 -15.83
CA ALA A 9 -3.30 -2.23 -14.45
C ALA A 9 -2.61 -1.12 -13.66
N VAL A 10 -1.33 -0.86 -13.96
CA VAL A 10 -0.55 0.28 -13.44
C VAL A 10 0.27 0.85 -14.57
N SER A 11 0.19 2.16 -14.77
CA SER A 11 1.01 2.89 -15.72
C SER A 11 1.46 4.23 -15.12
N GLU A 12 2.72 4.61 -15.40
CA GLU A 12 3.30 5.89 -14.94
C GLU A 12 3.14 6.16 -13.43
N ALA A 13 3.45 5.14 -12.59
CA ALA A 13 3.54 5.30 -11.14
C ALA A 13 4.96 5.72 -10.76
N GLU A 14 5.19 7.03 -10.59
CA GLU A 14 6.49 7.58 -10.23
C GLU A 14 6.43 8.27 -8.88
N PHE A 15 7.29 7.86 -7.95
CA PHE A 15 7.47 8.49 -6.64
C PHE A 15 8.82 8.10 -6.02
N ARG A 16 9.20 8.83 -4.99
CA ARG A 16 10.34 8.50 -4.12
C ARG A 16 9.84 8.35 -2.69
N LEU A 17 10.50 7.48 -1.94
CA LEU A 17 10.17 7.22 -0.55
C LEU A 17 11.49 7.07 0.23
N GLY A 18 11.77 8.00 1.12
CA GLY A 18 12.96 8.03 1.94
C GLY A 18 12.87 7.18 3.20
N ALA A 19 14.03 6.91 3.80
CA ALA A 19 14.10 6.25 5.11
C ALA A 19 13.40 7.11 6.19
N GLY A 20 12.58 6.46 7.02
CA GLY A 20 11.79 7.14 8.05
C GLY A 20 10.54 7.86 7.53
N GLU A 21 10.31 7.89 6.21
CA GLU A 21 9.15 8.51 5.59
C GLU A 21 7.98 7.52 5.44
N CYS A 22 6.78 8.05 5.52
CA CYS A 22 5.54 7.38 5.21
C CYS A 22 4.88 8.00 3.97
N LEU A 23 4.86 7.25 2.87
CA LEU A 23 4.06 7.57 1.70
C LEU A 23 2.75 6.78 1.75
N VAL A 24 1.62 7.48 1.68
CA VAL A 24 0.32 6.82 1.62
C VAL A 24 -0.25 6.92 0.21
N LEU A 25 -0.52 5.76 -0.39
CA LEU A 25 -1.15 5.62 -1.71
C LEU A 25 -2.65 5.45 -1.54
N VAL A 26 -3.40 6.46 -1.95
CA VAL A 26 -4.86 6.49 -1.84
C VAL A 26 -5.55 6.46 -3.21
N GLY A 27 -6.79 5.99 -3.24
CA GLY A 27 -7.63 5.94 -4.45
C GLY A 27 -8.77 4.96 -4.32
N GLU A 28 -9.73 5.03 -5.23
CA GLU A 28 -10.88 4.10 -5.27
C GLU A 28 -10.43 2.64 -5.45
N SER A 29 -11.29 1.70 -5.02
CA SER A 29 -11.05 0.27 -5.21
C SER A 29 -10.88 -0.06 -6.71
N GLY A 30 -9.98 -0.98 -7.03
CA GLY A 30 -9.71 -1.40 -8.40
C GLY A 30 -8.79 -0.47 -9.22
N CYS A 31 -8.28 0.64 -8.67
CA CYS A 31 -7.42 1.56 -9.43
C CYS A 31 -5.95 1.11 -9.60
N GLY A 32 -5.56 -0.10 -9.12
CA GLY A 32 -4.22 -0.67 -9.32
C GLY A 32 -3.29 -0.65 -8.11
N LYS A 33 -3.69 -0.15 -6.94
CA LYS A 33 -2.81 -0.01 -5.75
C LYS A 33 -2.15 -1.32 -5.31
N SER A 34 -2.94 -2.37 -5.08
CA SER A 34 -2.42 -3.69 -4.67
C SER A 34 -1.62 -4.38 -5.78
N VAL A 35 -1.91 -4.05 -7.06
CA VAL A 35 -1.10 -4.52 -8.19
C VAL A 35 0.30 -3.92 -8.12
N LEU A 36 0.43 -2.64 -7.77
CA LEU A 36 1.72 -1.99 -7.55
C LEU A 36 2.51 -2.68 -6.42
N ALA A 37 1.88 -2.94 -5.27
CA ALA A 37 2.53 -3.66 -4.17
C ALA A 37 2.98 -5.07 -4.58
N SER A 38 2.13 -5.79 -5.33
CA SER A 38 2.45 -7.11 -5.84
C SER A 38 3.62 -7.08 -6.84
N ALA A 39 3.70 -6.05 -7.69
CA ALA A 39 4.81 -5.85 -8.61
C ALA A 39 6.15 -5.68 -7.89
N LEU A 40 6.19 -4.86 -6.83
CA LEU A 40 7.39 -4.63 -6.02
C LEU A 40 7.90 -5.90 -5.31
N LEU A 41 7.04 -6.87 -5.11
CA LEU A 41 7.38 -8.16 -4.47
C LEU A 41 7.53 -9.31 -5.47
N GLY A 42 7.34 -9.07 -6.78
CA GLY A 42 7.33 -10.13 -7.79
C GLY A 42 6.21 -11.15 -7.59
N LEU A 43 5.05 -10.73 -7.06
CA LEU A 43 3.89 -11.59 -6.78
C LEU A 43 2.78 -11.44 -7.83
N LEU A 44 3.10 -10.89 -9.00
CA LEU A 44 2.16 -10.80 -10.11
C LEU A 44 1.93 -12.18 -10.75
N PRO A 45 0.76 -12.39 -11.41
CA PRO A 45 0.51 -13.60 -12.21
C PRO A 45 1.58 -13.78 -13.30
N GLY A 46 1.89 -15.04 -13.65
CA GLY A 46 2.95 -15.35 -14.60
C GLY A 46 2.73 -14.84 -16.06
N ASN A 47 1.56 -14.31 -16.36
CA ASN A 47 1.23 -13.64 -17.63
C ASN A 47 1.29 -12.10 -17.52
N ALA A 48 1.71 -11.57 -16.38
CA ALA A 48 1.91 -10.13 -16.23
C ALA A 48 3.26 -9.71 -16.81
N GLU A 49 3.26 -8.53 -17.42
CA GLU A 49 4.47 -7.87 -17.89
C GLU A 49 4.72 -6.62 -17.06
N THR A 50 5.97 -6.37 -16.73
CA THR A 50 6.40 -5.17 -15.98
C THR A 50 7.38 -4.36 -16.81
N ALA A 51 7.30 -3.03 -16.68
CA ALA A 51 8.24 -2.10 -17.32
C ALA A 51 8.58 -0.96 -16.33
N GLY A 52 9.70 -0.31 -16.56
CA GLY A 52 10.23 0.71 -15.67
C GLY A 52 11.23 0.14 -14.67
N SER A 53 11.39 0.80 -13.52
CA SER A 53 12.32 0.36 -12.48
C SER A 53 11.80 0.71 -11.08
N ALA A 54 12.15 -0.13 -10.10
CA ALA A 54 11.88 0.11 -8.68
C ALA A 54 13.18 -0.14 -7.90
N LEU A 55 13.94 0.92 -7.68
CA LEU A 55 15.29 0.85 -7.15
C LEU A 55 15.29 0.93 -5.62
N LEU A 56 15.92 -0.04 -4.97
CA LEU A 56 16.29 0.05 -3.56
C LEU A 56 17.58 0.91 -3.41
N PRO A 57 17.90 1.40 -2.19
CA PRO A 57 19.06 2.28 -1.95
C PRO A 57 20.40 1.69 -2.39
N ASP A 58 20.52 0.37 -2.43
CA ASP A 58 21.74 -0.33 -2.86
C ASP A 58 21.80 -0.58 -4.38
N GLY A 59 20.83 -0.04 -5.14
CA GLY A 59 20.77 -0.15 -6.59
C GLY A 59 20.07 -1.39 -7.12
N LEU A 60 19.57 -2.29 -6.26
CA LEU A 60 18.76 -3.43 -6.70
C LEU A 60 17.44 -2.96 -7.28
N ASP A 61 17.17 -3.36 -8.53
CA ASP A 61 15.89 -3.12 -9.18
C ASP A 61 14.93 -4.28 -8.92
N LEU A 62 13.86 -4.02 -8.16
CA LEU A 62 12.86 -5.02 -7.78
C LEU A 62 12.08 -5.56 -8.98
N LEU A 63 11.89 -4.74 -10.04
CA LEU A 63 11.13 -5.15 -11.22
C LEU A 63 11.97 -6.00 -12.18
N ALA A 64 13.30 -5.88 -12.14
CA ALA A 64 14.23 -6.64 -12.95
C ALA A 64 14.80 -7.88 -12.24
N ALA A 65 14.60 -8.00 -10.92
CA ALA A 65 15.12 -9.11 -10.14
C ALA A 65 14.41 -10.42 -10.46
N ASP A 66 15.19 -11.50 -10.57
CA ASP A 66 14.65 -12.85 -10.75
C ASP A 66 14.01 -13.40 -9.47
N GLU A 67 13.25 -14.49 -9.61
CA GLU A 67 12.50 -15.09 -8.49
C GLU A 67 13.42 -15.57 -7.35
N ASP A 68 14.60 -16.11 -7.68
CA ASP A 68 15.57 -16.56 -6.66
C ASP A 68 16.10 -15.37 -5.84
N THR A 69 16.41 -14.26 -6.47
CA THR A 69 16.81 -13.01 -5.82
C THR A 69 15.67 -12.46 -4.95
N LEU A 70 14.46 -12.39 -5.50
CA LEU A 70 13.29 -11.92 -4.76
C LEU A 70 13.01 -12.78 -3.54
N ALA A 71 13.02 -14.11 -3.68
CA ALA A 71 12.74 -15.03 -2.58
C ALA A 71 13.82 -15.01 -1.48
N ARG A 72 15.10 -14.98 -1.85
CA ARG A 72 16.20 -15.14 -0.91
C ARG A 72 16.69 -13.84 -0.30
N THR A 73 16.59 -12.72 -1.03
CA THR A 73 17.23 -11.47 -0.62
C THR A 73 16.26 -10.31 -0.41
N VAL A 74 15.07 -10.36 -1.00
CA VAL A 74 14.11 -9.25 -0.95
C VAL A 74 12.98 -9.50 0.04
N ARG A 75 12.19 -10.56 -0.18
CA ARG A 75 10.97 -10.81 0.61
C ARG A 75 11.31 -11.05 2.07
N GLY A 76 10.73 -10.23 2.95
CA GLY A 76 10.96 -10.25 4.40
C GLY A 76 12.29 -9.66 4.87
N ARG A 77 13.29 -9.49 3.99
CA ARG A 77 14.64 -9.00 4.32
C ARG A 77 14.87 -7.55 3.95
N ARG A 78 14.39 -7.12 2.78
CA ARG A 78 14.47 -5.75 2.27
C ARG A 78 13.10 -5.10 2.13
N VAL A 79 12.11 -5.91 1.80
CA VAL A 79 10.71 -5.50 1.70
C VAL A 79 9.87 -6.46 2.53
N ALA A 80 9.24 -5.95 3.57
CA ALA A 80 8.27 -6.70 4.38
C ALA A 80 6.84 -6.29 3.99
N LEU A 81 5.89 -7.21 4.07
CA LEU A 81 4.50 -6.99 3.70
C LEU A 81 3.55 -7.21 4.88
N VAL A 82 2.70 -6.23 5.15
CA VAL A 82 1.45 -6.39 5.90
C VAL A 82 0.31 -6.51 4.89
N PRO A 83 -0.28 -7.70 4.70
CA PRO A 83 -1.24 -7.93 3.62
C PRO A 83 -2.65 -7.45 3.96
N GLN A 84 -3.47 -7.21 2.93
CA GLN A 84 -4.87 -6.79 3.03
C GLN A 84 -5.78 -7.80 3.76
N SER A 85 -5.51 -9.09 3.63
CA SER A 85 -6.32 -10.16 4.21
C SER A 85 -5.46 -11.06 5.11
N PRO A 86 -5.17 -10.65 6.34
CA PRO A 86 -4.23 -11.35 7.22
C PRO A 86 -4.55 -12.83 7.41
N ALA A 87 -5.83 -13.16 7.60
CA ALA A 87 -6.24 -14.55 7.81
C ALA A 87 -5.95 -15.46 6.61
N ALA A 88 -5.97 -14.91 5.38
CA ALA A 88 -5.65 -15.67 4.17
C ALA A 88 -4.15 -15.98 4.02
N HIS A 89 -3.29 -15.25 4.74
CA HIS A 89 -1.83 -15.42 4.73
C HIS A 89 -1.30 -16.27 5.89
N LEU A 90 -2.19 -16.70 6.78
CA LEU A 90 -1.85 -17.57 7.91
C LEU A 90 -2.35 -19.00 7.62
N THR A 91 -1.46 -19.97 7.71
CA THR A 91 -1.84 -21.39 7.56
C THR A 91 -2.78 -21.81 8.69
N PRO A 92 -4.04 -22.19 8.41
CA PRO A 92 -5.09 -22.33 9.43
C PRO A 92 -4.84 -23.41 10.48
N VAL A 93 -3.99 -24.37 10.17
CA VAL A 93 -3.64 -25.50 11.06
C VAL A 93 -2.39 -25.27 11.91
N ARG A 94 -1.85 -24.05 11.87
CA ARG A 94 -0.66 -23.66 12.64
C ARG A 94 -1.00 -22.51 13.58
N THR A 95 -0.35 -22.49 14.76
CA THR A 95 -0.51 -21.38 15.71
C THR A 95 0.25 -20.15 15.25
N VAL A 96 -0.13 -18.95 15.76
CA VAL A 96 0.59 -17.70 15.51
C VAL A 96 2.05 -17.82 15.94
N ARG A 97 2.31 -18.42 17.10
CA ARG A 97 3.69 -18.72 17.57
C ARG A 97 4.48 -19.49 16.52
N SER A 98 3.90 -20.56 15.98
CA SER A 98 4.57 -21.39 14.97
C SER A 98 4.92 -20.60 13.71
N HIS A 99 4.05 -19.70 13.27
CA HIS A 99 4.33 -18.81 12.13
C HIS A 99 5.47 -17.85 12.43
N LEU A 100 5.43 -17.18 13.58
CA LEU A 100 6.46 -16.22 13.98
C LEU A 100 7.82 -16.89 14.14
N GLU A 101 7.89 -18.05 14.82
CA GLU A 101 9.13 -18.79 15.01
C GLU A 101 9.73 -19.29 13.70
N GLU A 102 8.90 -19.73 12.74
CA GLU A 102 9.35 -20.09 11.39
C GLU A 102 9.93 -18.89 10.68
N THR A 103 9.20 -17.77 10.68
CA THR A 103 9.67 -16.53 10.05
C THR A 103 11.00 -16.06 10.65
N VAL A 104 11.17 -16.16 11.98
CA VAL A 104 12.45 -15.85 12.62
C VAL A 104 13.55 -16.80 12.11
N ARG A 105 13.30 -18.11 12.03
CA ARG A 105 14.30 -19.07 11.53
C ARG A 105 14.72 -18.74 10.10
N GLU A 106 13.76 -18.48 9.24
CA GLU A 106 14.00 -18.18 7.82
C GLU A 106 14.76 -16.87 7.62
N LEU A 107 14.40 -15.82 8.34
CA LEU A 107 15.01 -14.51 8.16
C LEU A 107 16.36 -14.37 8.87
N THR A 108 16.55 -15.00 10.03
CA THR A 108 17.73 -14.77 10.89
C THR A 108 18.65 -15.98 11.03
N GLY A 109 18.21 -17.17 10.62
CA GLY A 109 18.95 -18.42 10.84
C GLY A 109 18.97 -18.88 12.31
N SER A 110 18.20 -18.24 13.19
CA SER A 110 18.21 -18.53 14.63
C SER A 110 17.71 -19.95 14.93
N ARG A 111 18.46 -20.68 15.77
CA ARG A 111 18.04 -21.98 16.31
C ARG A 111 17.12 -21.86 17.53
N THR A 112 17.02 -20.67 18.13
CA THR A 112 16.21 -20.38 19.32
C THR A 112 15.26 -19.21 19.02
N PRO A 113 14.26 -19.37 18.13
CA PRO A 113 13.46 -18.28 17.59
C PRO A 113 12.44 -17.69 18.57
N ARG A 114 12.16 -18.37 19.70
CA ARG A 114 11.04 -18.06 20.59
C ARG A 114 11.07 -16.63 21.13
N ALA A 115 12.20 -16.19 21.66
CA ALA A 115 12.33 -14.85 22.24
C ALA A 115 12.16 -13.75 21.18
N ALA A 116 12.72 -13.95 19.97
CA ALA A 116 12.55 -13.03 18.86
C ALA A 116 11.10 -12.99 18.33
N ALA A 117 10.43 -14.16 18.29
CA ALA A 117 9.02 -14.26 17.93
C ALA A 117 8.11 -13.52 18.94
N GLU A 118 8.35 -13.69 20.23
CA GLU A 118 7.62 -12.99 21.30
C GLU A 118 7.89 -11.46 21.25
N ALA A 119 9.13 -11.05 20.97
CA ALA A 119 9.47 -9.64 20.78
C ALA A 119 8.78 -9.03 19.55
N ALA A 120 8.70 -9.76 18.43
CA ALA A 120 7.98 -9.30 17.24
C ALA A 120 6.47 -9.17 17.51
N ALA A 121 5.88 -10.13 18.22
CA ALA A 121 4.49 -10.07 18.67
C ALA A 121 4.22 -8.84 19.56
N ALA A 122 5.12 -8.58 20.53
CA ALA A 122 5.01 -7.42 21.42
C ALA A 122 5.08 -6.09 20.65
N ARG A 123 5.99 -5.99 19.65
CA ARG A 123 6.08 -4.80 18.77
C ARG A 123 4.80 -4.51 18.00
N ALA A 124 4.06 -5.54 17.60
CA ALA A 124 2.76 -5.42 16.92
C ALA A 124 1.58 -5.37 17.90
N ALA A 125 1.82 -5.13 19.19
CA ALA A 125 0.81 -5.17 20.25
C ALA A 125 -0.06 -6.46 20.22
N PHE A 126 0.51 -7.58 19.72
CA PHE A 126 -0.17 -8.87 19.72
C PHE A 126 -0.05 -9.52 21.10
N PRO A 127 -1.18 -9.88 21.77
CA PRO A 127 -1.14 -10.38 23.15
C PRO A 127 -0.43 -11.74 23.25
N ALA A 128 0.50 -11.85 24.20
CA ALA A 128 1.25 -13.10 24.44
C ALA A 128 0.33 -14.32 24.74
N SER A 129 -0.83 -14.08 25.38
CA SER A 129 -1.85 -15.09 25.66
C SER A 129 -2.48 -15.72 24.41
N HIS A 130 -2.36 -15.07 23.24
CA HIS A 130 -2.95 -15.52 21.98
C HIS A 130 -1.93 -16.15 21.03
N LEU A 131 -0.65 -16.22 21.40
CA LEU A 131 0.40 -16.78 20.55
C LEU A 131 0.15 -18.25 20.17
N ASP A 132 -0.47 -19.01 21.03
CA ASP A 132 -0.77 -20.43 20.81
C ASP A 132 -2.17 -20.66 20.19
N HIS A 133 -2.86 -19.57 19.78
CA HIS A 133 -4.11 -19.67 19.03
C HIS A 133 -3.85 -19.90 17.55
N HIS A 134 -4.83 -20.53 16.89
CA HIS A 134 -4.87 -20.71 15.44
C HIS A 134 -5.57 -19.52 14.78
N PRO A 135 -5.35 -19.25 13.48
CA PRO A 135 -5.94 -18.10 12.77
C PRO A 135 -7.47 -18.00 12.89
N HIS A 136 -8.19 -19.11 12.85
CA HIS A 136 -9.65 -19.14 12.97
C HIS A 136 -10.19 -18.79 14.38
N GLN A 137 -9.31 -18.71 15.38
CA GLN A 137 -9.65 -18.32 16.76
C GLN A 137 -9.41 -16.83 17.02
N LEU A 138 -8.87 -16.11 16.02
CA LEU A 138 -8.54 -14.68 16.12
C LEU A 138 -9.69 -13.80 15.65
N SER A 139 -9.89 -12.68 16.33
CA SER A 139 -10.66 -11.58 15.75
C SER A 139 -9.92 -10.95 14.58
N GLY A 140 -10.61 -10.17 13.73
CA GLY A 140 -9.97 -9.45 12.62
C GLY A 140 -8.79 -8.60 13.07
N GLY A 141 -8.92 -7.87 14.17
CA GLY A 141 -7.85 -7.05 14.73
C GLY A 141 -6.67 -7.87 15.27
N LEU A 142 -6.92 -9.04 15.85
CA LEU A 142 -5.84 -9.94 16.28
C LEU A 142 -5.13 -10.57 15.07
N ALA A 143 -5.87 -10.96 14.03
CA ALA A 143 -5.27 -11.46 12.79
C ALA A 143 -4.39 -10.38 12.13
N GLN A 144 -4.85 -9.12 12.12
CA GLN A 144 -4.08 -7.98 11.61
C GLN A 144 -2.77 -7.79 12.40
N ARG A 145 -2.83 -7.80 13.73
CA ARG A 145 -1.62 -7.70 14.57
C ARG A 145 -0.68 -8.89 14.38
N ALA A 146 -1.21 -10.10 14.19
CA ALA A 146 -0.37 -11.26 13.89
C ALA A 146 0.37 -11.08 12.55
N ALA A 147 -0.30 -10.59 11.50
CA ALA A 147 0.34 -10.29 10.22
C ALA A 147 1.37 -9.15 10.32
N THR A 148 1.05 -8.11 11.09
CA THR A 148 2.01 -7.03 11.39
C THR A 148 3.22 -7.58 12.15
N ALA A 149 3.02 -8.46 13.14
CA ALA A 149 4.12 -9.11 13.87
C ALA A 149 5.04 -9.89 12.93
N LEU A 150 4.49 -10.64 11.96
CA LEU A 150 5.28 -11.35 10.94
C LEU A 150 6.12 -10.39 10.08
N ALA A 151 5.54 -9.27 9.65
CA ALA A 151 6.25 -8.25 8.89
C ALA A 151 7.36 -7.54 9.69
N LEU A 152 7.24 -7.53 11.03
CA LEU A 152 8.20 -6.91 11.94
C LEU A 152 9.25 -7.88 12.49
N VAL A 153 9.25 -9.16 12.10
CA VAL A 153 10.28 -10.12 12.53
C VAL A 153 11.67 -9.69 12.09
N GLY A 154 11.80 -9.28 10.82
CA GLY A 154 13.06 -8.79 10.25
C GLY A 154 13.20 -7.27 10.36
N ASP A 155 14.36 -6.77 9.91
CA ASP A 155 14.67 -5.34 9.87
C ASP A 155 14.62 -4.79 8.42
N ALA A 156 13.63 -5.24 7.64
CA ALA A 156 13.44 -4.80 6.28
C ALA A 156 13.34 -3.27 6.21
N PRO A 157 14.16 -2.58 5.39
CA PRO A 157 14.15 -1.13 5.29
C PRO A 157 12.88 -0.55 4.66
N LEU A 158 12.11 -1.35 3.92
CA LEU A 158 10.82 -0.97 3.37
C LEU A 158 9.70 -1.86 3.93
N LEU A 159 8.70 -1.23 4.53
CA LEU A 159 7.45 -1.87 4.94
C LEU A 159 6.35 -1.50 3.94
N LEU A 160 5.77 -2.49 3.29
CA LEU A 160 4.55 -2.35 2.50
C LEU A 160 3.36 -2.72 3.38
N ALA A 161 2.35 -1.87 3.47
CA ALA A 161 1.11 -2.17 4.18
C ALA A 161 -0.07 -1.99 3.21
N ASP A 162 -0.63 -3.11 2.74
CA ASP A 162 -1.75 -3.09 1.80
C ASP A 162 -3.07 -3.20 2.57
N GLU A 163 -3.80 -2.10 2.61
CA GLU A 163 -5.10 -1.96 3.29
C GLU A 163 -5.08 -2.50 4.74
N PRO A 164 -4.11 -2.11 5.58
CA PRO A 164 -3.88 -2.74 6.88
C PRO A 164 -4.98 -2.49 7.90
N THR A 165 -5.91 -1.61 7.60
CA THR A 165 -7.01 -1.19 8.48
C THR A 165 -8.39 -1.67 8.01
N THR A 166 -8.46 -2.38 6.90
CA THR A 166 -9.74 -2.85 6.34
C THR A 166 -10.44 -3.82 7.30
N GLY A 167 -11.73 -3.56 7.57
CA GLY A 167 -12.55 -4.39 8.45
C GLY A 167 -12.29 -4.19 9.96
N LEU A 168 -11.52 -3.18 10.34
CA LEU A 168 -11.29 -2.79 11.72
C LEU A 168 -12.27 -1.70 12.15
N ASP A 169 -12.61 -1.67 13.45
CA ASP A 169 -13.31 -0.53 14.04
C ASP A 169 -12.40 0.72 14.11
N ARG A 170 -13.00 1.89 14.31
CA ARG A 170 -12.30 3.17 14.23
C ARG A 170 -11.12 3.29 15.21
N ASP A 171 -11.29 2.83 16.44
CA ASP A 171 -10.24 2.91 17.46
C ASP A 171 -9.05 2.01 17.08
N LEU A 172 -9.34 0.86 16.47
CA LEU A 172 -8.32 -0.07 16.04
C LEU A 172 -7.62 0.40 14.76
N VAL A 173 -8.33 1.09 13.85
CA VAL A 173 -7.74 1.77 12.69
C VAL A 173 -6.68 2.77 13.14
N GLU A 174 -7.04 3.65 14.09
CA GLU A 174 -6.12 4.68 14.58
C GLU A 174 -4.88 4.07 15.25
N ARG A 175 -5.07 3.06 16.10
CA ARG A 175 -3.95 2.35 16.76
C ARG A 175 -3.04 1.64 15.76
N THR A 176 -3.61 0.94 14.78
CA THR A 176 -2.82 0.23 13.76
C THR A 176 -1.99 1.21 12.93
N ALA A 177 -2.57 2.35 12.55
CA ALA A 177 -1.86 3.40 11.84
C ALA A 177 -0.71 3.97 12.69
N ASP A 178 -0.97 4.29 13.96
CA ASP A 178 0.06 4.81 14.89
C ASP A 178 1.19 3.80 15.11
N GLU A 179 0.87 2.52 15.30
CA GLU A 179 1.86 1.45 15.44
C GLU A 179 2.75 1.35 14.21
N LEU A 180 2.19 1.33 13.01
CA LEU A 180 2.95 1.32 11.75
C LEU A 180 3.84 2.56 11.62
N ARG A 181 3.33 3.74 11.98
CA ARG A 181 4.08 4.99 11.93
C ARG A 181 5.22 5.03 12.96
N ALA A 182 4.96 4.57 14.18
CA ALA A 182 5.98 4.48 15.21
C ALA A 182 7.14 3.58 14.78
N HIS A 183 6.83 2.40 14.22
CA HIS A 183 7.85 1.51 13.68
C HIS A 183 8.68 2.15 12.56
N THR A 184 8.06 2.96 11.71
CA THR A 184 8.74 3.70 10.65
C THR A 184 9.74 4.70 11.23
N ARG A 185 9.30 5.53 12.18
CA ARG A 185 10.13 6.57 12.81
C ARG A 185 11.25 5.98 13.67
N ASP A 186 10.91 5.04 14.54
CA ASP A 186 11.83 4.51 15.54
C ASP A 186 12.95 3.65 14.94
N SER A 187 12.66 2.97 13.82
CA SER A 187 13.63 2.10 13.14
C SER A 187 14.23 2.71 11.87
N GLY A 188 13.81 3.92 11.46
CA GLY A 188 14.26 4.56 10.23
C GLY A 188 13.81 3.83 8.95
N ARG A 189 12.78 2.97 9.02
CA ARG A 189 12.23 2.27 7.86
C ARG A 189 11.38 3.19 7.02
N ALA A 190 11.30 2.92 5.72
CA ALA A 190 10.31 3.52 4.85
C ALA A 190 8.98 2.76 4.96
N LEU A 191 7.85 3.47 4.91
CA LEU A 191 6.51 2.87 4.88
C LEU A 191 5.77 3.31 3.62
N LEU A 192 5.41 2.35 2.77
CA LEU A 192 4.42 2.54 1.72
C LEU A 192 3.11 1.91 2.20
N MET A 193 2.16 2.75 2.60
CA MET A 193 0.84 2.32 3.01
C MET A 193 -0.17 2.54 1.90
N ILE A 194 -0.87 1.50 1.52
CA ILE A 194 -1.99 1.54 0.57
C ILE A 194 -3.27 1.55 1.38
N THR A 195 -4.15 2.52 1.14
CA THR A 195 -5.45 2.57 1.81
C THR A 195 -6.47 3.40 1.02
N HIS A 196 -7.74 3.14 1.27
CA HIS A 196 -8.84 4.03 0.89
C HIS A 196 -9.33 4.90 2.06
N ASP A 197 -8.79 4.68 3.26
CA ASP A 197 -9.11 5.46 4.47
C ASP A 197 -8.23 6.72 4.55
N LEU A 198 -8.81 7.85 4.16
CA LEU A 198 -8.13 9.15 4.20
C LEU A 198 -7.92 9.68 5.63
N ALA A 199 -8.71 9.21 6.61
CA ALA A 199 -8.49 9.60 8.01
C ALA A 199 -7.23 8.92 8.56
N ALA A 200 -7.03 7.62 8.27
CA ALA A 200 -5.79 6.92 8.58
C ALA A 200 -4.61 7.55 7.83
N ALA A 201 -4.77 7.87 6.53
CA ALA A 201 -3.75 8.54 5.73
C ALA A 201 -3.31 9.87 6.35
N ARG A 202 -4.26 10.74 6.70
CA ARG A 202 -4.00 12.06 7.33
C ARG A 202 -3.18 11.95 8.61
N ARG A 203 -3.37 10.86 9.37
CA ARG A 203 -2.74 10.66 10.66
C ARG A 203 -1.24 10.36 10.56
N ILE A 204 -0.81 9.67 9.51
CA ILE A 204 0.55 9.11 9.46
C ILE A 204 1.39 9.52 8.26
N ALA A 205 0.77 10.03 7.19
CA ALA A 205 1.49 10.35 5.96
C ALA A 205 2.43 11.54 6.10
N ASP A 206 3.62 11.43 5.52
CA ASP A 206 4.46 12.57 5.15
C ASP A 206 4.13 13.02 3.72
N THR A 207 3.86 12.05 2.85
CA THR A 207 3.50 12.27 1.44
C THR A 207 2.24 11.47 1.09
N VAL A 208 1.34 12.07 0.33
CA VAL A 208 0.15 11.43 -0.22
C VAL A 208 0.31 11.29 -1.73
N ALA A 209 0.18 10.07 -2.23
CA ALA A 209 0.06 9.76 -3.65
C ALA A 209 -1.39 9.37 -3.95
N VAL A 210 -2.03 10.06 -4.88
CA VAL A 210 -3.40 9.74 -5.30
C VAL A 210 -3.36 8.96 -6.61
N MET A 211 -3.89 7.73 -6.59
CA MET A 211 -3.96 6.86 -7.76
C MET A 211 -5.37 6.82 -8.34
N TYR A 212 -5.47 6.99 -9.65
CA TYR A 212 -6.71 6.85 -10.40
C TYR A 212 -6.45 6.11 -11.70
N ALA A 213 -7.22 5.07 -11.97
CA ALA A 213 -7.15 4.30 -13.21
C ALA A 213 -5.71 3.89 -13.59
N GLY A 214 -4.97 3.29 -12.65
CA GLY A 214 -3.62 2.79 -12.87
C GLY A 214 -2.49 3.83 -12.81
N ARG A 215 -2.78 5.11 -12.53
CA ARG A 215 -1.80 6.19 -12.57
C ARG A 215 -1.80 7.04 -11.31
N ILE A 216 -0.64 7.54 -10.93
CA ILE A 216 -0.54 8.61 -9.93
C ILE A 216 -0.97 9.91 -10.59
N VAL A 217 -2.08 10.49 -10.10
CA VAL A 217 -2.66 11.74 -10.61
C VAL A 217 -2.29 12.94 -9.74
N GLU A 218 -1.90 12.70 -8.49
CA GLU A 218 -1.36 13.73 -7.62
C GLU A 218 -0.36 13.12 -6.63
N LEU A 219 0.74 13.83 -6.37
CA LEU A 219 1.74 13.55 -5.37
C LEU A 219 2.02 14.84 -4.61
N ALA A 220 1.71 14.88 -3.33
CA ALA A 220 1.81 16.07 -2.50
C ALA A 220 2.27 15.76 -1.07
N ALA A 221 2.93 16.72 -0.41
CA ALA A 221 3.15 16.65 1.03
C ALA A 221 1.81 16.57 1.76
N ALA A 222 1.71 15.71 2.78
CA ALA A 222 0.46 15.47 3.50
C ALA A 222 -0.10 16.74 4.14
N GLU A 223 0.77 17.61 4.66
CA GLU A 223 0.39 18.90 5.24
C GLU A 223 -0.37 19.77 4.21
N ALA A 224 0.17 19.88 3.00
CA ALA A 224 -0.47 20.64 1.93
C ALA A 224 -1.74 19.95 1.41
N PHE A 225 -1.74 18.63 1.32
CA PHE A 225 -2.87 17.86 0.81
C PHE A 225 -4.11 17.93 1.72
N PHE A 226 -3.91 17.76 3.02
CA PHE A 226 -5.00 17.79 4.01
C PHE A 226 -5.31 19.18 4.56
N GLY A 227 -4.37 20.14 4.43
CA GLY A 227 -4.45 21.52 4.89
C GLY A 227 -4.66 22.51 3.74
N GLU A 228 -3.86 23.57 3.72
CA GLU A 228 -3.84 24.58 2.68
C GLU A 228 -2.55 24.46 1.85
N PRO A 229 -2.62 24.58 0.53
CA PRO A 229 -3.78 24.99 -0.29
C PRO A 229 -4.77 23.86 -0.60
N GLY A 230 -4.53 22.64 -0.15
CA GLY A 230 -5.32 21.46 -0.46
C GLY A 230 -4.91 20.78 -1.77
N PRO A 231 -5.60 19.68 -2.14
CA PRO A 231 -5.28 18.95 -3.36
C PRO A 231 -5.63 19.76 -4.61
N ARG A 232 -4.81 19.58 -5.66
CA ARG A 232 -4.95 20.29 -6.94
C ARG A 232 -5.77 19.52 -7.96
N HIS A 233 -5.62 18.19 -8.02
CA HIS A 233 -6.37 17.37 -8.97
C HIS A 233 -7.85 17.30 -8.59
N PRO A 234 -8.81 17.51 -9.52
CA PRO A 234 -10.25 17.46 -9.19
C PRO A 234 -10.72 16.15 -8.55
N TYR A 235 -10.13 15.02 -8.92
CA TYR A 235 -10.41 13.72 -8.27
C TYR A 235 -9.97 13.72 -6.80
N ALA A 236 -8.77 14.23 -6.50
CA ALA A 236 -8.25 14.28 -5.14
C ALA A 236 -9.09 15.23 -4.25
N ARG A 237 -9.54 16.37 -4.82
CA ARG A 237 -10.53 17.26 -4.16
C ARG A 237 -11.82 16.50 -3.85
N GLY A 238 -12.31 15.72 -4.82
CA GLY A 238 -13.51 14.90 -4.66
C GLY A 238 -13.36 13.84 -3.56
N LEU A 239 -12.20 13.19 -3.46
CA LEU A 239 -11.93 12.24 -2.38
C LEU A 239 -12.00 12.90 -1.00
N LEU A 240 -11.40 14.08 -0.82
CA LEU A 240 -11.50 14.82 0.44
C LEU A 240 -12.92 15.32 0.71
N ALA A 241 -13.63 15.79 -0.32
CA ALA A 241 -15.01 16.28 -0.16
C ALA A 241 -15.99 15.14 0.21
N ALA A 242 -15.67 13.89 -0.13
CA ALA A 242 -16.48 12.74 0.21
C ALA A 242 -16.35 12.30 1.68
N LEU A 243 -15.38 12.85 2.43
CA LEU A 243 -15.21 12.52 3.85
C LEU A 243 -16.39 13.01 4.69
N PRO A 244 -16.84 12.22 5.69
CA PRO A 244 -17.96 12.60 6.58
C PRO A 244 -17.77 13.93 7.33
N GLU A 245 -16.51 14.25 7.69
CA GLU A 245 -16.14 15.49 8.38
C GLU A 245 -15.97 16.70 7.44
N ARG A 246 -16.15 16.50 6.13
CA ARG A 246 -16.12 17.54 5.09
C ARG A 246 -17.50 17.75 4.49
N ALA A 247 -17.59 18.00 3.20
CA ALA A 247 -18.85 18.25 2.51
C ALA A 247 -19.73 16.97 2.36
N PHE A 248 -19.21 15.79 2.63
CA PHE A 248 -19.87 14.49 2.45
C PHE A 248 -20.51 14.34 1.06
N THR A 249 -19.81 14.84 0.05
CA THR A 249 -20.29 14.85 -1.34
C THR A 249 -19.59 13.74 -2.12
N PRO A 250 -20.32 12.73 -2.61
CA PRO A 250 -19.71 11.66 -3.38
C PRO A 250 -19.21 12.13 -4.74
N ILE A 251 -18.15 11.50 -5.24
CA ILE A 251 -17.67 11.72 -6.60
C ILE A 251 -18.69 11.10 -7.57
N PRO A 252 -19.21 11.88 -8.56
CA PRO A 252 -20.23 11.38 -9.45
C PRO A 252 -19.72 10.29 -10.39
N GLY A 253 -20.61 9.40 -10.83
CA GLY A 253 -20.33 8.30 -11.76
C GLY A 253 -19.45 7.20 -11.17
N ALA A 254 -19.06 6.23 -12.02
CA ALA A 254 -18.19 5.12 -11.66
C ALA A 254 -16.78 5.31 -12.25
N PRO A 255 -15.72 4.78 -11.61
CA PRO A 255 -14.39 4.75 -12.20
C PRO A 255 -14.40 3.90 -13.49
N PRO A 256 -13.56 4.24 -14.48
CA PRO A 256 -13.47 3.45 -15.71
C PRO A 256 -12.84 2.08 -15.41
N GLU A 257 -13.20 1.08 -16.20
CA GLU A 257 -12.50 -0.20 -16.21
C GLU A 257 -11.08 -0.01 -16.76
N LEU A 258 -10.08 -0.62 -16.11
CA LEU A 258 -8.67 -0.52 -16.55
C LEU A 258 -8.44 -1.04 -17.97
N GLY A 259 -9.31 -1.94 -18.44
CA GLY A 259 -9.27 -2.46 -19.82
C GLY A 259 -9.97 -1.57 -20.85
N ASP A 260 -10.59 -0.45 -20.46
CA ASP A 260 -11.37 0.44 -21.34
C ASP A 260 -11.24 1.92 -20.92
N LEU A 261 -9.99 2.38 -20.88
CA LEU A 261 -9.70 3.76 -20.49
C LEU A 261 -9.98 4.75 -21.62
N PRO A 262 -10.49 5.96 -21.31
CA PRO A 262 -10.65 7.01 -22.31
C PRO A 262 -9.29 7.45 -22.87
N PRO A 263 -9.24 7.99 -24.10
CA PRO A 263 -7.97 8.34 -24.75
C PRO A 263 -7.22 9.49 -24.06
N GLY A 264 -7.95 10.37 -23.37
CA GLY A 264 -7.37 11.51 -22.64
C GLY A 264 -7.19 11.25 -21.14
N CYS A 265 -7.55 12.24 -20.33
CA CYS A 265 -7.58 12.12 -18.88
C CYS A 265 -8.62 11.08 -18.47
N ALA A 266 -8.20 10.04 -17.74
CA ALA A 266 -9.11 8.99 -17.29
C ALA A 266 -10.26 9.50 -16.40
N PHE A 267 -10.04 10.62 -15.68
CA PHE A 267 -11.07 11.26 -14.86
C PHE A 267 -11.99 12.20 -15.64
N ALA A 268 -11.70 12.55 -16.92
CA ALA A 268 -12.48 13.51 -17.70
C ALA A 268 -13.99 13.20 -17.73
N PRO A 269 -14.48 11.94 -17.83
CA PRO A 269 -15.92 11.65 -17.81
C PRO A 269 -16.64 12.02 -16.51
N ARG A 270 -15.90 12.11 -15.40
CA ARG A 270 -16.42 12.44 -14.06
C ARG A 270 -16.04 13.85 -13.58
N CYS A 271 -15.24 14.57 -14.36
CA CYS A 271 -14.68 15.85 -13.98
C CYS A 271 -15.56 17.00 -14.45
N ALA A 272 -16.06 17.82 -13.51
CA ALA A 272 -16.83 19.02 -13.83
C ALA A 272 -16.00 20.10 -14.57
N LEU A 273 -14.66 20.04 -14.51
CA LEU A 273 -13.75 20.98 -15.16
C LEU A 273 -13.23 20.48 -16.52
N ALA A 274 -13.73 19.30 -17.00
CA ALA A 274 -13.21 18.69 -18.22
C ALA A 274 -13.58 19.47 -19.48
N ASP A 275 -12.56 19.74 -20.30
CA ASP A 275 -12.71 20.36 -21.61
C ASP A 275 -12.30 19.41 -22.76
N ALA A 276 -12.18 19.93 -23.96
CA ALA A 276 -11.79 19.18 -25.16
C ALA A 276 -10.36 18.58 -25.01
N THR A 277 -9.43 19.35 -24.43
CA THR A 277 -8.05 18.85 -24.17
C THR A 277 -8.06 17.68 -23.20
N CYS A 278 -8.82 17.79 -22.12
CA CYS A 278 -8.96 16.71 -21.14
C CYS A 278 -9.49 15.40 -21.75
N ARG A 279 -10.33 15.49 -22.77
CA ARG A 279 -10.94 14.32 -23.43
C ARG A 279 -10.01 13.63 -24.43
N THR A 280 -9.01 14.35 -24.96
CA THR A 280 -8.16 13.87 -26.05
C THR A 280 -6.70 13.68 -25.67
N VAL A 281 -6.21 14.45 -24.68
CA VAL A 281 -4.82 14.44 -24.28
C VAL A 281 -4.69 13.91 -22.84
N ARG A 282 -3.85 12.90 -22.67
CA ARG A 282 -3.53 12.36 -21.35
C ARG A 282 -2.55 13.30 -20.64
N PRO A 283 -2.90 13.85 -19.45
CA PRO A 283 -1.99 14.71 -18.71
C PRO A 283 -0.81 13.92 -18.15
N ARG A 284 0.38 14.53 -18.13
CA ARG A 284 1.57 13.97 -17.46
C ARG A 284 1.66 14.50 -16.05
N LEU A 285 2.30 13.74 -15.16
CA LEU A 285 2.61 14.21 -13.80
C LEU A 285 3.72 15.25 -13.87
N THR A 286 3.37 16.52 -13.69
CA THR A 286 4.30 17.65 -13.65
C THR A 286 4.08 18.43 -12.37
N GLU A 287 5.15 18.78 -11.67
CA GLU A 287 5.06 19.48 -10.37
C GLU A 287 4.08 18.82 -9.38
N GLY A 288 4.05 17.48 -9.40
CA GLY A 288 3.23 16.68 -8.50
C GLY A 288 1.75 16.55 -8.87
N VAL A 289 1.29 17.01 -10.06
CA VAL A 289 -0.10 16.83 -10.49
C VAL A 289 -0.22 16.52 -11.98
N ALA A 290 -1.09 15.56 -12.32
CA ALA A 290 -1.41 15.15 -13.69
C ALA A 290 -2.78 15.71 -14.11
N CYS A 291 -2.87 17.02 -14.31
CA CYS A 291 -4.13 17.72 -14.65
C CYS A 291 -3.88 18.91 -15.57
N HIS A 292 -4.74 19.11 -16.58
CA HIS A 292 -4.71 20.29 -17.45
C HIS A 292 -5.38 21.53 -16.81
N ARG A 293 -6.04 21.34 -15.63
CA ARG A 293 -6.86 22.35 -14.95
C ARG A 293 -6.50 22.50 -13.46
N ALA A 294 -5.28 22.10 -13.06
CA ALA A 294 -4.76 22.26 -11.69
C ALA A 294 -4.32 23.70 -11.43
#